data_3dc286edb7cc1669caa30ff9827b89aa
#
_entry.id   3dc286edb7cc1669caa30ff9827b89aa
#
_cell.length_a   1.000
_cell.length_b   1.000
_cell.length_c   1.000
_cell.angle_alpha   90.00
_cell.angle_beta   90.00
_cell.angle_gamma   90.00
#
_symmetry.space_group_name_H-M   'P 1'
#
loop_
_entity.id
_entity.type
_entity.pdbx_description
1 polymer ?
#
loop_
_entity_poly.entity_id
_entity_poly.type
_entity_poly.pdbx_seq_one_letter_code
_entity_poly.pdbx_strand_id
1 'polypeptide(L)'
;MQRDTIDFGSDNIPKLFGRMLTPTLLGMLCISLMTVIDGVFIGHGVGSDALAAVNIFSPFWLLMTAIGLMLGIGCSVVSSIHLSQDNAKAARINMTQTIIFGLALTLTITVLVQCFSTQTAYLLGSSDRLLPHVLDYQRWLSLAFCAMFLQSVGLLIIRLDGSPTYAMF
;
A
#
# COMPACT_ATOMS: atom_id res chain seq x y z
N MET A 1 28.33 -1.33 1.51
CA MET A 1 27.06 -1.61 0.85
C MET A 1 27.24 -1.27 -0.62
N GLN A 2 27.21 -2.26 -1.51
CA GLN A 2 27.29 -2.00 -2.96
C GLN A 2 25.99 -1.34 -3.38
N ARG A 3 26.03 -0.05 -3.66
CA ARG A 3 24.97 0.62 -4.42
C ARG A 3 24.99 -0.02 -5.81
N ASP A 4 23.87 -0.57 -6.24
CA ASP A 4 23.68 -0.96 -7.63
C ASP A 4 23.76 0.32 -8.48
N THR A 5 24.96 0.66 -8.92
CA THR A 5 25.18 1.82 -9.80
C THR A 5 24.64 1.47 -11.18
N ILE A 6 23.35 1.72 -11.36
CA ILE A 6 22.73 1.68 -12.68
C ILE A 6 23.10 3.00 -13.36
N ASP A 7 23.99 2.94 -14.32
CA ASP A 7 24.35 4.11 -15.13
C ASP A 7 23.36 4.24 -16.29
N PHE A 8 22.35 5.09 -16.10
CA PHE A 8 21.31 5.36 -17.11
C PHE A 8 21.84 5.98 -18.40
N GLY A 9 23.09 6.49 -18.42
CA GLY A 9 23.70 7.18 -19.56
C GLY A 9 24.53 6.29 -20.48
N SER A 10 25.03 5.15 -20.00
CA SER A 10 26.01 4.31 -20.74
C SER A 10 25.51 2.91 -21.07
N ASP A 11 24.49 2.39 -20.38
CA ASP A 11 23.99 1.04 -20.57
C ASP A 11 23.02 0.92 -21.77
N ASN A 12 23.12 -0.20 -22.48
CA ASN A 12 22.26 -0.50 -23.62
C ASN A 12 20.80 -0.63 -23.17
N ILE A 13 19.90 0.20 -23.73
CA ILE A 13 18.49 0.33 -23.33
C ILE A 13 17.77 -1.02 -23.16
N PRO A 14 17.85 -1.99 -24.09
CA PRO A 14 17.19 -3.30 -23.92
C PRO A 14 17.71 -4.09 -22.72
N LYS A 15 19.02 -4.00 -22.43
CA LYS A 15 19.63 -4.70 -21.29
C LYS A 15 19.20 -4.08 -19.96
N LEU A 16 19.16 -2.75 -19.91
CA LEU A 16 18.68 -2.00 -18.75
C LEU A 16 17.20 -2.31 -18.47
N PHE A 17 16.37 -2.30 -19.51
CA PHE A 17 14.96 -2.65 -19.43
C PHE A 17 14.75 -4.07 -18.89
N GLY A 18 15.44 -5.08 -19.43
CA GLY A 18 15.36 -6.47 -18.96
C GLY A 18 15.79 -6.62 -17.50
N ARG A 19 16.84 -5.91 -17.08
CA ARG A 19 17.35 -5.93 -15.70
C ARG A 19 16.35 -5.33 -14.69
N MET A 20 15.57 -4.35 -15.11
CA MET A 20 14.52 -3.75 -14.24
C MET A 20 13.19 -4.52 -14.33
N LEU A 21 12.87 -5.05 -15.52
CA LEU A 21 11.61 -5.75 -15.75
C LEU A 21 11.55 -7.08 -15.00
N THR A 22 12.62 -7.86 -15.03
CA THR A 22 12.64 -9.22 -14.45
C THR A 22 12.31 -9.22 -12.95
N PRO A 23 13.00 -8.43 -12.09
CA PRO A 23 12.65 -8.38 -10.66
C PRO A 23 11.22 -7.87 -10.41
N THR A 24 10.79 -6.86 -11.19
CA THR A 24 9.45 -6.29 -11.04
C THR A 24 8.36 -7.32 -11.38
N LEU A 25 8.53 -8.07 -12.47
CA LEU A 25 7.61 -9.15 -12.86
C LEU A 25 7.56 -10.26 -11.80
N LEU A 26 8.72 -10.68 -11.29
CA LEU A 26 8.78 -11.69 -10.23
C LEU A 26 8.07 -11.21 -8.97
N GLY A 27 8.28 -9.96 -8.56
CA GLY A 27 7.57 -9.36 -7.43
C GLY A 27 6.04 -9.33 -7.63
N MET A 28 5.58 -8.93 -8.81
CA MET A 28 4.15 -8.93 -9.13
C MET A 28 3.56 -10.35 -9.16
N LEU A 29 4.29 -11.33 -9.69
CA LEU A 29 3.87 -12.73 -9.69
C LEU A 29 3.74 -13.28 -8.26
N CYS A 30 4.69 -12.97 -7.38
CA CYS A 30 4.62 -13.36 -5.97
C CYS A 30 3.40 -12.76 -5.26
N ILE A 31 3.13 -11.47 -5.47
CA ILE A 31 1.95 -10.79 -4.90
C ILE A 31 0.65 -11.43 -5.42
N SER A 32 0.56 -11.69 -6.74
CA SER A 32 -0.60 -12.32 -7.35
C SER A 32 -0.82 -13.74 -6.80
N LEU A 33 0.25 -14.52 -6.66
CA LEU A 33 0.20 -15.87 -6.09
C LEU A 33 -0.28 -15.84 -4.63
N MET A 34 0.23 -14.90 -3.84
CA MET A 34 -0.20 -14.70 -2.46
C MET A 34 -1.70 -14.40 -2.38
N THR A 35 -2.21 -13.51 -3.23
CA THR A 35 -3.66 -13.19 -3.28
C THR A 35 -4.52 -14.41 -3.62
N VAL A 36 -4.06 -15.25 -4.57
CA VAL A 36 -4.77 -16.50 -4.93
C VAL A 36 -4.77 -17.48 -3.75
N ILE A 37 -3.63 -17.63 -3.09
CA ILE A 37 -3.49 -18.50 -1.92
C ILE A 37 -4.41 -18.02 -0.79
N ASP A 38 -4.43 -16.74 -0.47
CA ASP A 38 -5.34 -16.15 0.52
C ASP A 38 -6.81 -16.45 0.19
N GLY A 39 -7.22 -16.28 -1.07
CA GLY A 39 -8.56 -16.58 -1.52
C GLY A 39 -8.94 -18.07 -1.34
N VAL A 40 -8.01 -18.98 -1.63
CA VAL A 40 -8.20 -20.42 -1.45
C VAL A 40 -8.33 -20.77 0.05
N PHE A 41 -7.48 -20.22 0.90
CA PHE A 41 -7.55 -20.45 2.35
C PHE A 41 -8.84 -19.92 2.97
N ILE A 42 -9.28 -18.72 2.59
CA ILE A 42 -10.54 -18.15 3.08
C ILE A 42 -11.73 -18.99 2.59
N GLY A 43 -11.76 -19.35 1.29
CA GLY A 43 -12.84 -20.12 0.70
C GLY A 43 -12.99 -21.53 1.28
N HIS A 44 -11.89 -22.22 1.55
CA HIS A 44 -11.90 -23.57 2.15
C HIS A 44 -12.01 -23.56 3.68
N GLY A 45 -11.41 -22.53 4.35
CA GLY A 45 -11.35 -22.48 5.80
C GLY A 45 -12.62 -21.94 6.47
N VAL A 46 -13.22 -20.89 5.90
CA VAL A 46 -14.37 -20.18 6.49
C VAL A 46 -15.63 -20.29 5.62
N GLY A 47 -15.48 -20.54 4.34
CA GLY A 47 -16.58 -20.74 3.39
C GLY A 47 -16.82 -19.57 2.44
N SER A 48 -17.83 -19.76 1.56
CA SER A 48 -18.17 -18.80 0.49
C SER A 48 -18.67 -17.44 1.02
N ASP A 49 -19.33 -17.44 2.18
CA ASP A 49 -19.86 -16.22 2.78
C ASP A 49 -18.75 -15.29 3.28
N ALA A 50 -17.66 -15.84 3.81
CA ALA A 50 -16.47 -15.08 4.19
C ALA A 50 -15.74 -14.51 2.96
N LEU A 51 -15.63 -15.27 1.88
CA LEU A 51 -15.05 -14.80 0.64
C LEU A 51 -15.87 -13.65 0.04
N ALA A 52 -17.21 -13.73 0.12
CA ALA A 52 -18.10 -12.66 -0.28
C ALA A 52 -17.89 -11.39 0.57
N ALA A 53 -17.71 -11.53 1.89
CA ALA A 53 -17.42 -10.41 2.79
C ALA A 53 -16.12 -9.68 2.44
N VAL A 54 -15.04 -10.41 2.11
CA VAL A 54 -13.78 -9.83 1.63
C VAL A 54 -13.99 -9.00 0.36
N ASN A 55 -14.76 -9.53 -0.60
CA ASN A 55 -15.06 -8.83 -1.85
C ASN A 55 -15.91 -7.58 -1.63
N ILE A 56 -16.87 -7.61 -0.71
CA ILE A 56 -17.70 -6.44 -0.35
C ILE A 56 -16.84 -5.33 0.23
N PHE A 57 -15.83 -5.66 1.04
CA PHE A 57 -14.97 -4.67 1.67
C PHE A 57 -13.77 -4.23 0.79
N SER A 58 -13.51 -4.92 -0.31
CA SER A 58 -12.39 -4.63 -1.22
C SER A 58 -12.36 -3.20 -1.79
N PRO A 59 -13.48 -2.53 -2.15
CA PRO A 59 -13.45 -1.16 -2.62
C PRO A 59 -12.92 -0.18 -1.57
N PHE A 60 -13.24 -0.44 -0.30
CA PHE A 60 -12.75 0.39 0.79
C PHE A 60 -11.24 0.22 0.99
N TRP A 61 -10.75 -1.03 0.93
CA TRP A 61 -9.32 -1.34 0.95
C TRP A 61 -8.57 -0.64 -0.21
N LEU A 62 -9.14 -0.66 -1.42
CA LEU A 62 -8.57 0.00 -2.58
C LEU A 62 -8.49 1.53 -2.38
N LEU A 63 -9.52 2.14 -1.80
CA LEU A 63 -9.55 3.57 -1.47
C LEU A 63 -8.44 3.93 -0.48
N MET A 64 -8.23 3.13 0.56
CA MET A 64 -7.15 3.34 1.52
C MET A 64 -5.77 3.22 0.88
N THR A 65 -5.59 2.23 0.01
CA THR A 65 -4.36 2.07 -0.77
C THR A 65 -4.11 3.28 -1.68
N ALA A 66 -5.15 3.79 -2.35
CA ALA A 66 -5.05 4.97 -3.20
C ALA A 66 -4.62 6.22 -2.42
N ILE A 67 -5.16 6.44 -1.21
CA ILE A 67 -4.75 7.54 -0.32
C ILE A 67 -3.27 7.40 0.05
N GLY A 68 -2.84 6.20 0.41
CA GLY A 68 -1.43 5.92 0.74
C GLY A 68 -0.48 6.20 -0.43
N LEU A 69 -0.84 5.75 -1.63
CA LEU A 69 -0.07 6.00 -2.84
C LEU A 69 -0.06 7.49 -3.23
N MET A 70 -1.19 8.17 -3.13
CA MET A 70 -1.28 9.61 -3.45
C MET A 70 -0.35 10.43 -2.55
N LEU A 71 -0.40 10.22 -1.23
CA LEU A 71 0.47 10.91 -0.28
C LEU A 71 1.93 10.49 -0.43
N GLY A 72 2.19 9.22 -0.66
CA GLY A 72 3.54 8.68 -0.83
C GLY A 72 4.22 9.17 -2.10
N ILE A 73 3.53 9.17 -3.25
CA ILE A 73 4.05 9.69 -4.52
C ILE A 73 4.29 11.19 -4.40
N GLY A 74 3.32 11.94 -3.85
CA GLY A 74 3.47 13.38 -3.63
C GLY A 74 4.69 13.70 -2.75
N CYS A 75 4.85 12.98 -1.65
CA CYS A 75 6.02 13.09 -0.78
C CYS A 75 7.33 12.79 -1.51
N SER A 76 7.38 11.70 -2.28
CA SER A 76 8.56 11.28 -3.03
C SER A 76 8.98 12.34 -4.05
N VAL A 77 8.04 12.89 -4.83
CA VAL A 77 8.32 13.93 -5.84
C VAL A 77 8.86 15.20 -5.20
N VAL A 78 8.18 15.74 -4.18
CA VAL A 78 8.60 16.98 -3.52
C VAL A 78 9.95 16.79 -2.82
N SER A 79 10.16 15.65 -2.17
CA SER A 79 11.44 15.35 -1.50
C SER A 79 12.59 15.19 -2.50
N SER A 80 12.35 14.61 -3.68
CA SER A 80 13.38 14.49 -4.73
C SER A 80 13.80 15.85 -5.27
N ILE A 81 12.86 16.78 -5.42
CA ILE A 81 13.17 18.18 -5.84
C ILE A 81 14.05 18.86 -4.79
N HIS A 82 13.72 18.74 -3.51
CA HIS A 82 14.54 19.31 -2.45
C HIS A 82 15.94 18.71 -2.36
N LEU A 83 16.05 17.38 -2.57
CA LEU A 83 17.34 16.71 -2.60
C LEU A 83 18.20 17.11 -3.80
N SER A 84 17.61 17.36 -4.97
CA SER A 84 18.34 17.85 -6.15
C SER A 84 18.87 19.29 -5.98
N GLN A 85 18.29 20.05 -5.04
CA GLN A 85 18.71 21.39 -4.66
C GLN A 85 19.66 21.41 -3.44
N ASP A 86 20.23 20.26 -3.07
CA ASP A 86 21.06 20.07 -1.87
C ASP A 86 20.39 20.47 -0.55
N ASN A 87 19.05 20.58 -0.53
CA ASN A 87 18.27 20.95 0.65
C ASN A 87 17.71 19.73 1.37
N ALA A 88 18.59 18.91 1.92
CA ALA A 88 18.22 17.68 2.66
C ALA A 88 17.32 17.98 3.88
N LYS A 89 17.43 19.17 4.47
CA LYS A 89 16.59 19.56 5.62
C LYS A 89 15.12 19.70 5.21
N ALA A 90 14.83 20.36 4.09
CA ALA A 90 13.47 20.51 3.57
C ALA A 90 12.88 19.16 3.15
N ALA A 91 13.67 18.28 2.54
CA ALA A 91 13.24 16.93 2.20
C ALA A 91 12.80 16.12 3.44
N ARG A 92 13.60 16.15 4.53
CA ARG A 92 13.25 15.47 5.79
C ARG A 92 11.99 16.04 6.43
N ILE A 93 11.81 17.35 6.42
CA ILE A 93 10.60 18.01 6.94
C ILE A 93 9.38 17.53 6.16
N ASN A 94 9.44 17.53 4.81
CA ASN A 94 8.35 17.08 3.96
C ASN A 94 7.98 15.60 4.24
N MET A 95 8.98 14.71 4.35
CA MET A 95 8.76 13.30 4.69
C MET A 95 8.07 13.16 6.05
N THR A 96 8.55 13.86 7.08
CA THR A 96 7.97 13.81 8.43
C THR A 96 6.54 14.34 8.45
N GLN A 97 6.27 15.46 7.77
CA GLN A 97 4.92 16.03 7.66
C GLN A 97 3.96 15.07 6.96
N THR A 98 4.39 14.42 5.87
CA THR A 98 3.57 13.44 5.16
C THR A 98 3.22 12.24 6.03
N ILE A 99 4.18 11.72 6.82
CA ILE A 99 3.95 10.61 7.73
C ILE A 99 2.96 11.00 8.83
N ILE A 100 3.16 12.16 9.48
CA ILE A 100 2.29 12.63 10.56
C ILE A 100 0.88 12.88 10.03
N PHE A 101 0.75 13.63 8.93
CA PHE A 101 -0.55 13.93 8.32
C PHE A 101 -1.27 12.67 7.85
N GLY A 102 -0.57 11.78 7.17
CA GLY A 102 -1.16 10.55 6.66
C GLY A 102 -1.56 9.58 7.79
N LEU A 103 -0.77 9.47 8.86
CA LEU A 103 -1.16 8.71 10.05
C LEU A 103 -2.40 9.31 10.72
N ALA A 104 -2.46 10.63 10.89
CA ALA A 104 -3.62 11.30 11.45
C ALA A 104 -4.86 11.06 10.59
N LEU A 105 -4.75 11.16 9.27
CA LEU A 105 -5.82 10.92 8.32
C LEU A 105 -6.31 9.47 8.38
N THR A 106 -5.41 8.49 8.28
CA THR A 106 -5.77 7.06 8.31
C THR A 106 -6.35 6.64 9.66
N LEU A 107 -5.82 7.19 10.76
CA LEU A 107 -6.37 6.96 12.10
C LEU A 107 -7.79 7.53 12.22
N THR A 108 -8.03 8.74 11.73
CA THR A 108 -9.36 9.35 11.71
C THR A 108 -10.35 8.49 10.92
N ILE A 109 -9.97 8.03 9.73
CA ILE A 109 -10.81 7.16 8.92
C ILE A 109 -11.06 5.83 9.63
N THR A 110 -10.04 5.22 10.24
CA THR A 110 -10.18 3.99 11.02
C THR A 110 -11.21 4.15 12.14
N VAL A 111 -11.13 5.24 12.92
CA VAL A 111 -12.08 5.53 14.01
C VAL A 111 -13.49 5.71 13.47
N LEU A 112 -13.67 6.48 12.38
CA LEU A 112 -14.97 6.68 11.74
C LEU A 112 -15.58 5.35 11.26
N VAL A 113 -14.79 4.52 10.59
CA VAL A 113 -15.21 3.20 10.11
C VAL A 113 -15.60 2.27 11.25
N GLN A 114 -14.89 2.31 12.38
CA GLN A 114 -15.22 1.53 13.56
C GLN A 114 -16.49 2.04 14.26
N CYS A 115 -16.66 3.37 14.39
CA CYS A 115 -17.86 3.96 15.00
C CYS A 115 -19.13 3.71 14.16
N PHE A 116 -19.00 3.73 12.83
CA PHE A 116 -20.12 3.56 11.89
C PHE A 116 -20.04 2.23 11.13
N SER A 117 -19.57 1.17 11.78
CA SER A 117 -19.24 -0.11 11.14
C SER A 117 -20.41 -0.71 10.37
N THR A 118 -21.61 -0.72 10.96
CA THR A 118 -22.82 -1.26 10.33
C THR A 118 -23.25 -0.44 9.11
N GLN A 119 -23.22 0.89 9.23
CA GLN A 119 -23.58 1.78 8.12
C GLN A 119 -22.58 1.64 6.96
N THR A 120 -21.31 1.53 7.28
CA THR A 120 -20.26 1.31 6.28
C THR A 120 -20.45 -0.02 5.55
N ALA A 121 -20.78 -1.09 6.28
CA ALA A 121 -21.06 -2.40 5.69
C ALA A 121 -22.26 -2.37 4.72
N TYR A 122 -23.35 -1.73 5.10
CA TYR A 122 -24.53 -1.58 4.23
C TYR A 122 -24.25 -0.68 3.03
N LEU A 123 -23.49 0.40 3.20
CA LEU A 123 -23.10 1.30 2.11
C LEU A 123 -22.24 0.57 1.06
N LEU A 124 -21.45 -0.41 1.49
CA LEU A 124 -20.65 -1.26 0.60
C LEU A 124 -21.47 -2.40 -0.05
N GLY A 125 -22.76 -2.52 0.27
CA GLY A 125 -23.65 -3.51 -0.32
C GLY A 125 -23.75 -4.83 0.44
N SER A 126 -23.46 -4.84 1.75
CA SER A 126 -23.64 -6.01 2.59
C SER A 126 -25.14 -6.33 2.75
N SER A 127 -25.48 -7.61 2.71
CA SER A 127 -26.80 -8.13 3.11
C SER A 127 -26.78 -8.56 4.58
N ASP A 128 -27.99 -8.65 5.19
CA ASP A 128 -28.13 -9.06 6.61
C ASP A 128 -27.45 -10.42 6.89
N ARG A 129 -27.43 -11.33 5.93
CA ARG A 129 -26.77 -12.63 6.03
C ARG A 129 -25.24 -12.51 6.13
N LEU A 130 -24.66 -11.61 5.36
CA LEU A 130 -23.19 -11.43 5.26
C LEU A 130 -22.66 -10.45 6.30
N LEU A 131 -23.56 -9.66 6.92
CA LEU A 131 -23.21 -8.58 7.86
C LEU A 131 -22.21 -9.02 8.96
N PRO A 132 -22.42 -10.15 9.69
CA PRO A 132 -21.48 -10.54 10.74
C PRO A 132 -20.06 -10.78 10.19
N HIS A 133 -19.93 -11.46 9.05
CA HIS A 133 -18.61 -11.72 8.44
C HIS A 133 -17.95 -10.43 7.94
N VAL A 134 -18.74 -9.49 7.38
CA VAL A 134 -18.22 -8.19 6.94
C VAL A 134 -17.75 -7.36 8.13
N LEU A 135 -18.49 -7.32 9.23
CA LEU A 135 -18.12 -6.59 10.43
C LEU A 135 -16.85 -7.13 11.09
N ASP A 136 -16.72 -8.44 11.19
CA ASP A 136 -15.51 -9.08 11.74
C ASP A 136 -14.29 -8.78 10.87
N TYR A 137 -14.40 -8.93 9.55
CA TYR A 137 -13.34 -8.61 8.62
C TYR A 137 -12.96 -7.12 8.66
N GLN A 138 -13.95 -6.22 8.62
CA GLN A 138 -13.78 -4.77 8.71
C GLN A 138 -13.05 -4.36 9.99
N ARG A 139 -13.41 -4.96 11.13
CA ARG A 139 -12.83 -4.64 12.44
C ARG A 139 -11.31 -4.88 12.45
N TRP A 140 -10.86 -6.03 11.96
CA TRP A 140 -9.45 -6.37 11.95
C TRP A 140 -8.68 -5.62 10.86
N LEU A 141 -9.24 -5.53 9.66
CA LEU A 141 -8.58 -4.87 8.53
C LEU A 141 -8.44 -3.36 8.76
N SER A 142 -9.44 -2.70 9.34
CA SER A 142 -9.35 -1.26 9.60
C SER A 142 -8.23 -0.88 10.56
N LEU A 143 -7.89 -1.74 11.53
CA LEU A 143 -6.73 -1.56 12.40
C LEU A 143 -5.40 -1.63 11.63
N ALA A 144 -5.37 -2.41 10.55
CA ALA A 144 -4.18 -2.54 9.71
C ALA A 144 -3.95 -1.33 8.78
N PHE A 145 -4.92 -0.43 8.60
CA PHE A 145 -4.79 0.70 7.65
C PHE A 145 -3.61 1.63 7.97
N CYS A 146 -3.34 1.89 9.24
CA CYS A 146 -2.17 2.69 9.62
C CYS A 146 -0.86 2.01 9.22
N ALA A 147 -0.76 0.69 9.39
CA ALA A 147 0.41 -0.07 8.99
C ALA A 147 0.55 -0.12 7.46
N MET A 148 -0.54 -0.30 6.73
CA MET A 148 -0.57 -0.30 5.25
C MET A 148 -0.17 1.07 4.69
N PHE A 149 -0.60 2.16 5.32
CA PHE A 149 -0.18 3.51 4.97
C PHE A 149 1.34 3.67 5.15
N LEU A 150 1.87 3.28 6.31
CA LEU A 150 3.31 3.34 6.58
C LEU A 150 4.11 2.49 5.59
N GLN A 151 3.62 1.30 5.25
CA GLN A 151 4.25 0.45 4.24
C GLN A 151 4.30 1.15 2.88
N SER A 152 3.18 1.76 2.42
CA SER A 152 3.11 2.42 1.11
C SER A 152 4.05 3.62 1.02
N VAL A 153 4.06 4.48 2.04
CA VAL A 153 4.92 5.67 2.10
C VAL A 153 6.38 5.25 2.28
N GLY A 154 6.65 4.31 3.17
CA GLY A 154 8.00 3.79 3.45
C GLY A 154 8.67 3.21 2.20
N LEU A 155 7.93 2.42 1.41
CA LEU A 155 8.40 1.86 0.14
C LEU A 155 8.85 2.95 -0.85
N LEU A 156 8.12 4.06 -0.93
CA LEU A 156 8.44 5.17 -1.83
C LEU A 156 9.63 6.00 -1.31
N ILE A 157 9.75 6.18 0.00
CA ILE A 157 10.90 6.85 0.62
C ILE A 157 12.19 6.02 0.42
N ILE A 158 12.13 4.70 0.58
CA ILE A 158 13.28 3.80 0.35
C ILE A 158 13.74 3.86 -1.12
N ARG A 159 12.80 3.93 -2.06
CA ARG A 159 13.12 4.10 -3.48
C ARG A 159 13.85 5.42 -3.76
N LEU A 160 13.49 6.48 -3.04
CA LEU A 160 14.12 7.79 -3.18
C LEU A 160 15.58 7.79 -2.71
N ASP A 161 15.93 6.97 -1.70
CA ASP A 161 17.32 6.84 -1.19
C ASP A 161 18.25 6.04 -2.14
N GLY A 162 17.80 5.72 -3.35
CA GLY A 162 18.60 5.06 -4.39
C GLY A 162 18.80 3.56 -4.18
N SER A 163 17.95 2.92 -3.41
CA SER A 163 18.01 1.47 -3.12
C SER A 163 16.72 0.75 -3.56
N PRO A 164 16.41 0.71 -4.89
CA PRO A 164 15.17 0.10 -5.37
C PRO A 164 15.05 -1.39 -5.02
N THR A 165 16.17 -2.09 -4.88
CA THR A 165 16.20 -3.51 -4.53
C THR A 165 15.66 -3.78 -3.12
N TYR A 166 15.92 -2.88 -2.15
CA TYR A 166 15.34 -2.98 -0.80
C TYR A 166 13.85 -2.65 -0.73
N ALA A 167 13.33 -1.91 -1.69
CA ALA A 167 11.90 -1.60 -1.77
C ALA A 167 11.06 -2.76 -2.36
N MET A 168 11.70 -3.85 -2.78
CA MET A 168 11.02 -5.03 -3.36
C MET A 168 10.81 -6.16 -2.35
N PHE A 169 11.46 -6.10 -1.20
CA PHE A 169 11.34 -7.05 -0.07
C PHE A 169 10.70 -6.37 1.13
#